data_1bc4f8835aa9a655dfaac0394dc6d32a
#
_entry.id   1bc4f8835aa9a655dfaac0394dc6d32a
#
_cell.length_a   1.000
_cell.length_b   1.000
_cell.length_c   1.000
_cell.angle_alpha   90.00
_cell.angle_beta   90.00
_cell.angle_gamma   90.00
#
_symmetry.space_group_name_H-M   'P 1'
#
loop_
_entity.id
_entity.type
_entity.pdbx_description
1 polymer ?
#
loop_
_entity_poly.entity_id
_entity_poly.type
_entity_poly.pdbx_seq_one_letter_code
_entity_poly.pdbx_strand_id
1 'polypeptide(L)'
;MKTEKELIEKVPIPSEWVSKEKYDNLNDKYLRSVADYQNLKRRTEADNTRLFVDMKKRLINDLLPILDDIRLAAETTQEQAMFMIYRKTIQMLEQHGIYQFGVEGEKFDDSRHNAILTESNPDKAHNEILSVPKYGYIFNDKDIIRYADVVVNILNTEN
;
A
#
# COMPACT_ATOMS: atom_id res chain seq x y z
N MET A 1 -26.02 -26.22 -66.52
CA MET A 1 -25.15 -25.55 -65.51
C MET A 1 -25.49 -26.21 -64.18
N LYS A 2 -24.59 -26.99 -63.62
CA LYS A 2 -24.75 -27.48 -62.23
C LYS A 2 -24.55 -26.40 -61.28
N THR A 3 -25.43 -26.24 -60.31
CA THR A 3 -25.36 -25.20 -59.28
C THR A 3 -24.15 -25.42 -58.38
N GLU A 4 -23.54 -24.36 -57.90
CA GLU A 4 -22.38 -24.38 -57.00
C GLU A 4 -22.56 -25.31 -55.77
N LYS A 5 -23.80 -25.50 -55.33
CA LYS A 5 -24.17 -26.45 -54.27
C LYS A 5 -23.92 -27.91 -54.65
N GLU A 6 -24.15 -28.30 -55.92
CA GLU A 6 -23.92 -29.70 -56.39
C GLU A 6 -22.42 -30.01 -56.56
N LEU A 7 -21.59 -29.01 -56.74
CA LEU A 7 -20.11 -29.15 -56.79
C LEU A 7 -19.48 -29.35 -55.44
N ILE A 8 -20.04 -28.75 -54.38
CA ILE A 8 -19.51 -28.86 -53.03
C ILE A 8 -19.83 -30.22 -52.37
N GLU A 9 -20.99 -30.85 -52.73
CA GLU A 9 -21.38 -32.15 -52.19
C GLU A 9 -20.50 -33.34 -52.65
N LYS A 10 -19.64 -33.16 -53.67
CA LYS A 10 -18.82 -34.26 -54.27
C LYS A 10 -17.33 -34.17 -53.92
N VAL A 11 -16.89 -33.20 -53.14
CA VAL A 11 -15.50 -33.18 -52.69
C VAL A 11 -15.39 -34.16 -51.51
N PRO A 12 -14.63 -35.26 -51.61
CA PRO A 12 -14.44 -36.14 -50.48
C PRO A 12 -13.74 -35.36 -49.39
N ILE A 13 -14.43 -35.16 -48.27
CA ILE A 13 -13.84 -34.53 -47.08
C ILE A 13 -12.72 -35.45 -46.60
N PRO A 14 -11.44 -35.05 -46.61
CA PRO A 14 -10.36 -35.87 -46.07
C PRO A 14 -10.70 -36.30 -44.65
N SER A 15 -10.39 -37.56 -44.31
CA SER A 15 -10.59 -38.10 -42.95
C SER A 15 -9.86 -37.29 -41.85
N GLU A 16 -8.96 -36.39 -42.25
CA GLU A 16 -8.21 -35.46 -41.41
C GLU A 16 -8.98 -34.17 -41.07
N TRP A 17 -10.12 -33.90 -41.75
CA TRP A 17 -10.90 -32.69 -41.47
C TRP A 17 -11.76 -32.88 -40.23
N VAL A 18 -11.59 -31.97 -39.29
CA VAL A 18 -12.41 -31.94 -38.09
C VAL A 18 -13.82 -31.45 -38.42
N SER A 19 -14.87 -32.09 -37.89
CA SER A 19 -16.24 -31.61 -38.09
C SER A 19 -16.38 -30.17 -37.54
N LYS A 20 -17.25 -29.38 -38.17
CA LYS A 20 -17.51 -27.99 -37.72
C LYS A 20 -17.87 -27.93 -36.24
N GLU A 21 -18.70 -28.84 -35.77
CA GLU A 21 -19.10 -28.96 -34.38
C GLU A 21 -17.89 -29.15 -33.42
N LYS A 22 -16.94 -30.05 -33.82
CA LYS A 22 -15.70 -30.23 -33.06
C LYS A 22 -14.82 -28.99 -33.07
N TYR A 23 -14.72 -28.30 -34.21
CA TYR A 23 -13.97 -27.07 -34.34
C TYR A 23 -14.58 -25.98 -33.45
N ASP A 24 -15.90 -25.75 -33.53
CA ASP A 24 -16.60 -24.76 -32.73
C ASP A 24 -16.44 -25.03 -31.23
N ASN A 25 -16.60 -26.29 -30.80
CA ASN A 25 -16.40 -26.70 -29.41
C ASN A 25 -14.95 -26.47 -28.93
N LEU A 26 -13.96 -26.79 -29.78
CA LEU A 26 -12.55 -26.53 -29.44
C LEU A 26 -12.24 -25.06 -29.40
N ASN A 27 -12.78 -24.27 -30.32
CA ASN A 27 -12.63 -22.84 -30.36
C ASN A 27 -13.23 -22.15 -29.11
N ASP A 28 -14.42 -22.58 -28.67
CA ASP A 28 -15.05 -22.09 -27.44
C ASP A 28 -14.21 -22.43 -26.22
N LYS A 29 -13.68 -23.65 -26.13
CA LYS A 29 -12.76 -24.04 -25.06
C LYS A 29 -11.48 -23.20 -25.08
N TYR A 30 -10.92 -22.95 -26.25
CA TYR A 30 -9.75 -22.11 -26.43
C TYR A 30 -10.02 -20.67 -25.98
N LEU A 31 -11.11 -20.06 -26.44
CA LEU A 31 -11.48 -18.70 -26.07
C LEU A 31 -11.71 -18.55 -24.54
N ARG A 32 -12.36 -19.57 -23.94
CA ARG A 32 -12.52 -19.61 -22.48
C ARG A 32 -11.18 -19.70 -21.76
N SER A 33 -10.29 -20.59 -22.22
CA SER A 33 -8.94 -20.72 -21.62
C SER A 33 -8.12 -19.44 -21.75
N VAL A 34 -8.24 -18.72 -22.88
CA VAL A 34 -7.58 -17.42 -23.07
C VAL A 34 -8.14 -16.39 -22.09
N ALA A 35 -9.47 -16.33 -21.92
CA ALA A 35 -10.10 -15.42 -20.97
C ALA A 35 -9.69 -15.75 -19.53
N ASP A 36 -9.67 -17.02 -19.14
CA ASP A 36 -9.23 -17.47 -17.81
C ASP A 36 -7.76 -17.13 -17.57
N TYR A 37 -6.89 -17.34 -18.56
CA TYR A 37 -5.48 -16.96 -18.49
C TYR A 37 -5.30 -15.45 -18.29
N GLN A 38 -6.04 -14.63 -19.04
CA GLN A 38 -5.96 -13.17 -18.91
C GLN A 38 -6.44 -12.69 -17.52
N ASN A 39 -7.50 -13.31 -17.01
CA ASN A 39 -8.00 -13.03 -15.66
C ASN A 39 -7.00 -13.43 -14.59
N LEU A 40 -6.41 -14.63 -14.71
CA LEU A 40 -5.36 -15.11 -13.80
C LEU A 40 -4.13 -14.20 -13.83
N LYS A 41 -3.66 -13.83 -15.03
CA LYS A 41 -2.52 -12.93 -15.21
C LYS A 41 -2.75 -11.61 -14.50
N ARG A 42 -3.88 -10.95 -14.75
CA ARG A 42 -4.24 -9.68 -14.11
C ARG A 42 -4.31 -9.80 -12.58
N ARG A 43 -4.89 -10.89 -12.07
CA ARG A 43 -4.96 -11.14 -10.63
C ARG A 43 -3.56 -11.34 -10.04
N THR A 44 -2.72 -12.16 -10.67
CA THR A 44 -1.35 -12.41 -10.21
C THR A 44 -0.51 -11.13 -10.19
N GLU A 45 -0.63 -10.26 -11.19
CA GLU A 45 0.07 -8.97 -11.22
C GLU A 45 -0.39 -8.05 -10.08
N ALA A 46 -1.69 -8.00 -9.80
CA ALA A 46 -2.23 -7.23 -8.69
C ALA A 46 -1.78 -7.80 -7.32
N ASP A 47 -1.82 -9.11 -7.15
CA ASP A 47 -1.38 -9.79 -5.93
C ASP A 47 0.13 -9.58 -5.69
N ASN A 48 0.96 -9.68 -6.72
CA ASN A 48 2.41 -9.41 -6.64
C ASN A 48 2.68 -7.96 -6.22
N THR A 49 1.95 -7.00 -6.79
CA THR A 49 2.10 -5.59 -6.42
C THR A 49 1.75 -5.36 -4.94
N ARG A 50 0.64 -5.97 -4.48
CA ARG A 50 0.22 -5.90 -3.07
C ARG A 50 1.26 -6.52 -2.14
N LEU A 51 1.74 -7.72 -2.45
CA LEU A 51 2.77 -8.40 -1.67
C LEU A 51 4.04 -7.56 -1.56
N PHE A 52 4.47 -6.92 -2.64
CA PHE A 52 5.65 -6.06 -2.64
C PHE A 52 5.48 -4.84 -1.71
N VAL A 53 4.31 -4.21 -1.72
CA VAL A 53 3.99 -3.09 -0.82
C VAL A 53 3.98 -3.56 0.63
N ASP A 54 3.34 -4.70 0.91
CA ASP A 54 3.27 -5.26 2.27
C ASP A 54 4.65 -5.65 2.81
N MET A 55 5.52 -6.21 1.97
CA MET A 55 6.91 -6.51 2.34
C MET A 55 7.70 -5.24 2.67
N LYS A 56 7.56 -4.19 1.86
CA LYS A 56 8.19 -2.88 2.14
C LYS A 56 7.71 -2.32 3.47
N LYS A 57 6.40 -2.32 3.73
CA LYS A 57 5.84 -1.83 4.99
C LYS A 57 6.40 -2.57 6.19
N ARG A 58 6.46 -3.90 6.14
CA ARG A 58 7.02 -4.72 7.23
C ARG A 58 8.48 -4.39 7.48
N LEU A 59 9.30 -4.38 6.43
CA LEU A 59 10.72 -4.06 6.55
C LEU A 59 10.94 -2.68 7.18
N ILE A 60 10.20 -1.68 6.72
CA ILE A 60 10.31 -0.33 7.29
C ILE A 60 9.85 -0.33 8.74
N ASN A 61 8.71 -0.95 9.06
CA ASN A 61 8.21 -1.01 10.43
C ASN A 61 9.23 -1.64 11.39
N ASP A 62 9.97 -2.65 10.95
CA ASP A 62 11.02 -3.30 11.74
C ASP A 62 12.26 -2.40 11.93
N LEU A 63 12.49 -1.44 11.03
CA LEU A 63 13.59 -0.45 11.13
C LEU A 63 13.22 0.79 11.96
N LEU A 64 11.92 1.12 12.09
CA LEU A 64 11.49 2.33 12.78
C LEU A 64 11.96 2.44 14.24
N PRO A 65 12.04 1.36 15.04
CA PRO A 65 12.59 1.44 16.41
C PRO A 65 14.02 1.94 16.44
N ILE A 66 14.86 1.51 15.49
CA ILE A 66 16.26 1.98 15.38
C ILE A 66 16.30 3.49 15.08
N LEU A 67 15.38 3.95 14.21
CA LEU A 67 15.28 5.36 13.87
C LEU A 67 14.80 6.19 15.07
N ASP A 68 13.87 5.66 15.86
CA ASP A 68 13.41 6.29 17.11
C ASP A 68 14.57 6.41 18.12
N ASP A 69 15.41 5.38 18.25
CA ASP A 69 16.60 5.39 19.12
C ASP A 69 17.64 6.42 18.64
N ILE A 70 17.88 6.53 17.33
CA ILE A 70 18.78 7.54 16.76
C ILE A 70 18.25 8.95 17.05
N ARG A 71 16.94 9.18 16.92
CA ARG A 71 16.30 10.45 17.26
C ARG A 71 16.49 10.78 18.75
N LEU A 72 16.16 9.83 19.62
CA LEU A 72 16.28 10.00 21.06
C LEU A 72 17.73 10.29 21.47
N ALA A 73 18.70 9.59 20.87
CA ALA A 73 20.11 9.86 21.11
C ALA A 73 20.50 11.27 20.63
N ALA A 74 20.02 11.71 19.47
CA ALA A 74 20.28 13.06 18.98
C ALA A 74 19.71 14.13 19.90
N GLU A 75 18.47 13.95 20.40
CA GLU A 75 17.81 14.88 21.31
C GLU A 75 18.48 14.94 22.69
N THR A 76 18.93 13.79 23.22
CA THR A 76 19.56 13.71 24.55
C THR A 76 21.00 14.18 24.57
N THR A 77 21.79 13.82 23.55
CA THR A 77 23.22 14.20 23.52
C THR A 77 23.45 15.58 22.92
N GLN A 78 22.48 16.09 22.17
CA GLN A 78 22.56 17.33 21.38
C GLN A 78 23.74 17.34 20.40
N GLU A 79 24.23 16.14 20.04
CA GLU A 79 25.32 16.01 19.08
C GLU A 79 24.85 16.24 17.64
N GLN A 80 25.43 17.25 16.99
CA GLN A 80 25.06 17.62 15.61
C GLN A 80 25.23 16.46 14.62
N ALA A 81 26.19 15.57 14.85
CA ALA A 81 26.41 14.39 14.01
C ALA A 81 25.20 13.45 14.02
N MET A 82 24.58 13.22 15.17
CA MET A 82 23.40 12.36 15.32
C MET A 82 22.18 12.96 14.62
N PHE A 83 21.96 14.28 14.74
CA PHE A 83 20.91 14.98 13.99
C PHE A 83 21.11 14.87 12.47
N MET A 84 22.35 14.94 12.00
CA MET A 84 22.65 14.79 10.57
C MET A 84 22.34 13.38 10.09
N ILE A 85 22.65 12.34 10.88
CA ILE A 85 22.35 10.94 10.54
C ILE A 85 20.81 10.76 10.49
N TYR A 86 20.10 11.21 11.51
CA TYR A 86 18.65 11.16 11.55
C TYR A 86 18.01 11.83 10.31
N ARG A 87 18.40 13.08 10.02
CA ARG A 87 17.91 13.83 8.86
C ARG A 87 18.16 13.11 7.53
N LYS A 88 19.37 12.58 7.34
CA LYS A 88 19.71 11.82 6.12
C LYS A 88 18.84 10.58 5.98
N THR A 89 18.55 9.90 7.08
CA THR A 89 17.69 8.71 7.08
C THR A 89 16.25 9.08 6.71
N ILE A 90 15.70 10.18 7.25
CA ILE A 90 14.38 10.70 6.87
C ILE A 90 14.35 11.04 5.38
N GLN A 91 15.33 11.79 4.86
CA GLN A 91 15.40 12.13 3.44
C GLN A 91 15.47 10.89 2.54
N MET A 92 16.18 9.85 2.96
CA MET A 92 16.23 8.59 2.23
C MET A 92 14.84 7.91 2.20
N LEU A 93 14.11 7.90 3.32
CA LEU A 93 12.76 7.35 3.39
C LEU A 93 11.80 8.13 2.48
N GLU A 94 11.87 9.45 2.46
CA GLU A 94 11.06 10.32 1.58
C GLU A 94 11.30 10.02 0.09
N GLN A 95 12.56 9.79 -0.32
CA GLN A 95 12.89 9.37 -1.68
C GLN A 95 12.25 8.03 -2.08
N HIS A 96 11.91 7.20 -1.11
CA HIS A 96 11.21 5.93 -1.30
C HIS A 96 9.69 6.03 -1.10
N GLY A 97 9.15 7.25 -0.99
CA GLY A 97 7.72 7.51 -0.81
C GLY A 97 7.22 7.25 0.61
N ILE A 98 8.12 7.28 1.61
CA ILE A 98 7.76 7.09 3.02
C ILE A 98 7.90 8.43 3.71
N TYR A 99 6.78 8.96 4.21
CA TYR A 99 6.71 10.27 4.82
C TYR A 99 6.41 10.15 6.32
N GLN A 100 7.08 10.97 7.09
CA GLN A 100 6.85 11.12 8.52
C GLN A 100 5.66 12.07 8.75
N PHE A 101 4.85 11.79 9.78
CA PHE A 101 3.75 12.65 10.21
C PHE A 101 3.56 12.63 11.72
N GLY A 102 2.66 13.50 12.20
CA GLY A 102 2.42 13.78 13.60
C GLY A 102 3.33 14.91 14.06
N VAL A 103 2.77 16.10 14.23
CA VAL A 103 3.50 17.29 14.64
C VAL A 103 2.80 17.91 15.85
N GLU A 104 3.57 18.44 16.79
CA GLU A 104 3.03 19.21 17.92
C GLU A 104 2.24 20.41 17.42
N GLY A 105 1.10 20.68 18.03
CA GLY A 105 0.17 21.74 17.64
C GLY A 105 -0.85 21.32 16.57
N GLU A 106 -0.70 20.15 15.95
CA GLU A 106 -1.74 19.60 15.08
C GLU A 106 -2.96 19.11 15.88
N LYS A 107 -4.09 19.05 15.21
CA LYS A 107 -5.30 18.45 15.78
C LYS A 107 -5.20 16.93 15.73
N PHE A 108 -5.56 16.27 16.83
CA PHE A 108 -5.66 14.82 16.89
C PHE A 108 -6.63 14.27 15.83
N ASP A 109 -6.20 13.22 15.15
CA ASP A 109 -6.96 12.47 14.14
C ASP A 109 -6.76 10.98 14.41
N ASP A 110 -7.82 10.28 14.77
CA ASP A 110 -7.84 8.85 15.11
C ASP A 110 -7.45 7.94 13.93
N SER A 111 -7.57 8.43 12.70
CA SER A 111 -7.12 7.69 11.51
C SER A 111 -5.59 7.66 11.34
N ARG A 112 -4.84 8.51 12.05
CA ARG A 112 -3.38 8.66 11.92
C ARG A 112 -2.64 8.59 13.25
N HIS A 113 -3.28 8.98 14.35
CA HIS A 113 -2.65 9.15 15.66
C HIS A 113 -3.17 8.12 16.65
N ASN A 114 -2.29 7.67 17.52
CA ASN A 114 -2.59 6.84 18.66
C ASN A 114 -2.35 7.67 19.94
N ALA A 115 -3.41 8.08 20.62
CA ALA A 115 -3.32 8.82 21.86
C ALA A 115 -2.88 7.87 23.00
N ILE A 116 -1.61 8.00 23.42
CA ILE A 116 -1.05 7.18 24.49
C ILE A 116 -1.23 7.80 25.88
N LEU A 117 -1.39 9.12 25.91
CA LEU A 117 -1.62 9.89 27.13
C LEU A 117 -2.48 11.12 26.82
N THR A 118 -3.25 11.54 27.81
CA THR A 118 -3.98 12.80 27.75
C THR A 118 -3.53 13.70 28.90
N GLU A 119 -3.32 14.98 28.59
CA GLU A 119 -2.96 16.00 29.56
C GLU A 119 -3.91 17.19 29.44
N SER A 120 -3.98 18.03 30.45
CA SER A 120 -4.78 19.25 30.41
C SER A 120 -3.86 20.47 30.45
N ASN A 121 -3.83 21.22 29.36
CA ASN A 121 -3.13 22.50 29.26
C ASN A 121 -4.13 23.58 28.82
N PRO A 122 -4.45 24.55 29.66
CA PRO A 122 -5.44 25.59 29.35
C PRO A 122 -4.99 26.54 28.23
N ASP A 123 -3.68 26.64 27.96
CA ASP A 123 -3.12 27.51 26.92
C ASP A 123 -3.19 26.87 25.51
N LYS A 124 -3.65 25.62 25.42
CA LYS A 124 -3.72 24.84 24.18
C LYS A 124 -5.15 24.47 23.82
N ALA A 125 -5.40 24.27 22.54
CA ALA A 125 -6.73 23.91 22.08
C ALA A 125 -7.12 22.49 22.54
N HIS A 126 -8.41 22.25 22.72
CA HIS A 126 -8.93 20.90 22.95
C HIS A 126 -8.64 19.99 21.75
N ASN A 127 -8.18 18.78 22.02
CA ASN A 127 -7.72 17.81 21.00
C ASN A 127 -6.47 18.26 20.21
N GLU A 128 -5.68 19.20 20.73
CA GLU A 128 -4.37 19.55 20.18
C GLU A 128 -3.32 18.52 20.62
N ILE A 129 -2.40 18.15 19.74
CA ILE A 129 -1.26 17.29 20.05
C ILE A 129 -0.24 18.11 20.83
N LEU A 130 0.03 17.72 22.08
CA LEU A 130 0.97 18.39 22.97
C LEU A 130 2.41 17.92 22.76
N SER A 131 2.60 16.62 22.48
CA SER A 131 3.91 16.05 22.17
C SER A 131 3.77 14.78 21.34
N VAL A 132 4.84 14.40 20.65
CA VAL A 132 4.92 13.24 19.77
C VAL A 132 6.06 12.32 20.20
N PRO A 133 5.84 11.42 21.17
CA PRO A 133 6.83 10.45 21.61
C PRO A 133 7.35 9.55 20.48
N LYS A 134 6.47 9.15 19.53
CA LYS A 134 6.86 8.41 18.33
C LYS A 134 6.15 8.96 17.11
N TYR A 135 6.91 9.29 16.09
CA TYR A 135 6.36 9.74 14.82
C TYR A 135 5.64 8.63 14.08
N GLY A 136 4.57 9.00 13.37
CA GLY A 136 3.90 8.14 12.42
C GLY A 136 4.62 8.12 11.08
N TYR A 137 4.41 7.05 10.30
CA TYR A 137 4.95 6.91 8.95
C TYR A 137 3.89 6.39 7.99
N ILE A 138 3.84 6.98 6.80
CA ILE A 138 2.88 6.65 5.75
C ILE A 138 3.61 6.38 4.44
N PHE A 139 3.14 5.42 3.65
CA PHE A 139 3.68 5.10 2.33
C PHE A 139 2.76 5.66 1.24
N ASN A 140 3.32 6.50 0.34
CA ASN A 140 2.62 7.11 -0.79
C ASN A 140 1.30 7.79 -0.42
N ASP A 141 1.22 8.45 0.74
CA ASP A 141 0.07 9.18 1.27
C ASP A 141 -1.23 8.36 1.45
N LYS A 142 -1.13 7.02 1.39
CA LYS A 142 -2.30 6.14 1.46
C LYS A 142 -2.19 5.06 2.53
N ASP A 143 -1.03 4.50 2.66
CA ASP A 143 -0.83 3.28 3.43
C ASP A 143 -0.07 3.56 4.71
N ILE A 144 -0.74 3.60 5.85
CA ILE A 144 -0.09 3.78 7.14
C ILE A 144 0.82 2.60 7.43
N ILE A 145 2.09 2.89 7.72
CA ILE A 145 3.08 1.92 8.18
C ILE A 145 3.02 1.82 9.71
N ARG A 146 2.99 2.99 10.39
CA ARG A 146 2.89 3.11 11.83
C ARG A 146 2.12 4.39 12.20
N TYR A 147 1.21 4.30 13.15
CA TYR A 147 0.55 5.46 13.75
C TYR A 147 1.53 6.28 14.56
N ALA A 148 1.30 7.59 14.65
CA ALA A 148 2.05 8.43 15.58
C ALA A 148 1.51 8.25 16.99
N ASP A 149 2.39 7.92 17.96
CA ASP A 149 2.04 7.95 19.38
C ASP A 149 2.11 9.39 19.86
N VAL A 150 0.98 9.90 20.37
CA VAL A 150 0.84 11.31 20.72
C VAL A 150 0.26 11.50 22.13
N VAL A 151 0.62 12.63 22.74
CA VAL A 151 -0.03 13.16 23.95
C VAL A 151 -1.04 14.21 23.50
N VAL A 152 -2.28 14.08 23.92
CA VAL A 152 -3.40 14.92 23.45
C VAL A 152 -3.92 15.81 24.58
N ASN A 153 -4.16 17.07 24.27
CA ASN A 153 -4.77 18.01 25.19
C ASN A 153 -6.28 17.76 25.35
N ILE A 154 -6.70 17.44 26.57
CA ILE A 154 -8.13 17.36 26.92
C ILE A 154 -8.43 18.44 27.96
N LEU A 155 -9.16 19.45 27.54
CA LEU A 155 -9.69 20.44 28.46
C LEU A 155 -10.87 19.79 29.19
N ASN A 156 -10.72 19.57 30.50
CA ASN A 156 -11.85 19.21 31.35
C ASN A 156 -12.77 20.43 31.43
N THR A 157 -13.81 20.43 30.65
CA THR A 157 -14.96 21.32 30.87
C THR A 157 -15.78 20.73 32.03
N GLU A 158 -15.24 20.81 33.27
CA GLU A 158 -16.11 20.71 34.42
C GLU A 158 -16.90 22.00 34.52
N ASN A 159 -18.15 21.91 34.24
CA ASN A 159 -19.19 22.87 34.62
C ASN A 159 -19.58 22.62 36.08
#